data_ad17796d58e11fef5f927cd7b6251d7d
#
_entry.id   ad17796d58e11fef5f927cd7b6251d7d
#
_cell.length_a   1.000
_cell.length_b   1.000
_cell.length_c   1.000
_cell.angle_alpha   90.00
_cell.angle_beta   90.00
_cell.angle_gamma   90.00
#
_symmetry.space_group_name_H-M   'P 1'
#
loop_
_entity.id
_entity.type
_entity.pdbx_description
1 polymer ?
#
loop_
_entity_poly.entity_id
_entity_poly.type
_entity_poly.pdbx_seq_one_letter_code
_entity_poly.pdbx_strand_id
1 'polypeptide(L)'
;MKRMELIANKSVENEIIEGLEKNIPDFYYTLIPELHGRGKTKYKLGTATWPERNFMLISFLDDPEADKAETIIRKVKEQFPREGIKLFIMEVVLFCGNF
;
A
#
# COMPACT_ATOMS: atom_id res chain seq x y z
N MET A 1 -2.45 18.14 0.74
CA MET A 1 -2.40 16.82 1.41
C MET A 1 -2.85 15.74 0.44
N LYS A 2 -2.20 14.61 0.48
CA LYS A 2 -2.52 13.45 -0.37
C LYS A 2 -2.98 12.28 0.48
N ARG A 3 -3.96 11.54 -0.02
CA ARG A 3 -4.29 10.21 0.47
C ARG A 3 -3.55 9.20 -0.39
N MET A 4 -2.74 8.36 0.24
CA MET A 4 -2.14 7.21 -0.40
C MET A 4 -2.97 5.98 -0.08
N GLU A 5 -3.34 5.23 -1.10
CA GLU A 5 -4.08 3.98 -0.95
C GLU A 5 -3.33 2.90 -1.72
N LEU A 6 -2.81 1.95 -0.99
CA LEU A 6 -2.02 0.86 -1.54
C LEU A 6 -2.74 -0.45 -1.35
N ILE A 7 -2.92 -1.20 -2.42
CA ILE A 7 -3.44 -2.57 -2.36
C ILE A 7 -2.38 -3.47 -2.97
N ALA A 8 -1.92 -4.43 -2.21
CA ALA A 8 -0.84 -5.30 -2.65
C ALA A 8 -0.98 -6.71 -2.09
N ASN A 9 -0.28 -7.65 -2.74
CA ASN A 9 -0.19 -9.01 -2.26
C ASN A 9 0.52 -9.05 -0.91
N LYS A 10 0.03 -9.86 0.01
CA LYS A 10 0.58 -10.03 1.35
C LYS A 10 2.07 -10.39 1.34
N SER A 11 2.53 -11.07 0.30
CA SER A 11 3.94 -11.49 0.17
C SER A 11 4.94 -10.35 0.20
N VAL A 12 4.52 -9.13 -0.17
CA VAL A 12 5.40 -7.95 -0.21
C VAL A 12 5.12 -6.95 0.91
N GLU A 13 4.27 -7.31 1.87
CA GLU A 13 3.88 -6.41 2.96
C GLU A 13 5.08 -5.88 3.74
N ASN A 14 5.99 -6.77 4.15
CA ASN A 14 7.14 -6.37 4.95
C ASN A 14 8.07 -5.42 4.20
N GLU A 15 8.37 -5.72 2.95
CA GLU A 15 9.25 -4.88 2.12
C GLU A 15 8.67 -3.49 1.93
N ILE A 16 7.36 -3.41 1.73
CA ILE A 16 6.67 -2.14 1.55
C ILE A 16 6.69 -1.32 2.83
N ILE A 17 6.25 -1.91 3.94
CA ILE A 17 6.16 -1.20 5.21
C ILE A 17 7.54 -0.77 5.70
N GLU A 18 8.53 -1.67 5.66
CA GLU A 18 9.90 -1.34 6.06
C GLU A 18 10.48 -0.22 5.20
N GLY A 19 10.26 -0.27 3.89
CA GLY A 19 10.74 0.78 3.00
C GLY A 19 10.13 2.15 3.30
N LEU A 20 8.84 2.19 3.54
CA LEU A 20 8.13 3.43 3.86
C LEU A 20 8.56 3.98 5.23
N GLU A 21 8.58 3.14 6.26
CA GLU A 21 8.96 3.57 7.60
C GLU A 21 10.41 4.03 7.68
N LYS A 22 11.31 3.38 6.96
CA LYS A 22 12.73 3.74 6.95
C LYS A 22 12.99 5.09 6.29
N ASN A 23 12.23 5.45 5.27
CA ASN A 23 12.52 6.60 4.42
C ASN A 23 11.62 7.80 4.65
N ILE A 24 10.49 7.62 5.32
CA ILE A 24 9.56 8.71 5.64
C ILE A 24 9.48 8.86 7.15
N PRO A 25 10.09 9.92 7.73
CA PRO A 25 10.00 10.16 9.18
C PRO A 25 8.54 10.26 9.62
N ASP A 26 8.23 9.66 10.76
CA ASP A 26 6.89 9.69 11.35
C ASP A 26 5.82 9.23 10.35
N PHE A 27 6.10 8.12 9.67
CA PHE A 27 5.16 7.57 8.72
C PHE A 27 3.99 6.92 9.47
N TYR A 28 2.83 7.59 9.44
CA TYR A 28 1.60 7.09 10.05
C TYR A 28 0.71 6.46 8.99
N TYR A 29 0.14 5.31 9.32
CA TYR A 29 -0.70 4.59 8.38
C TYR A 29 -1.77 3.75 9.07
N THR A 30 -2.78 3.40 8.33
CA THR A 30 -3.79 2.41 8.72
C THR A 30 -3.62 1.19 7.84
N LEU A 31 -3.52 0.02 8.46
CA LEU A 31 -3.35 -1.24 7.75
C LEU A 31 -4.61 -2.09 7.87
N ILE A 32 -5.12 -2.54 6.74
CA ILE A 32 -6.14 -3.58 6.69
C ILE A 32 -5.42 -4.83 6.22
N PRO A 33 -5.17 -5.79 7.14
CA PRO A 33 -4.20 -6.86 6.89
C PRO A 33 -4.66 -7.94 5.91
N GLU A 34 -5.96 -8.06 5.68
CA GLU A 34 -6.47 -9.06 4.77
C GLU A 34 -7.68 -8.54 4.02
N LEU A 35 -7.58 -8.55 2.68
CA LEU A 35 -8.64 -8.15 1.78
C LEU A 35 -8.88 -9.27 0.78
N HIS A 36 -10.15 -9.50 0.48
CA HIS A 36 -10.53 -10.38 -0.60
C HIS A 36 -10.71 -9.56 -1.86
N GLY A 37 -10.39 -10.15 -3.01
CA GLY A 37 -10.54 -9.46 -4.26
C GLY A 37 -10.39 -10.39 -5.45
N ARG A 38 -10.63 -9.81 -6.61
CA ARG A 38 -10.45 -10.50 -7.88
C ARG A 38 -9.68 -9.62 -8.83
N GLY A 39 -8.48 -10.08 -9.20
CA GLY A 39 -7.71 -9.44 -10.27
C GLY A 39 -8.11 -10.00 -11.63
N LYS A 40 -7.38 -9.63 -12.67
CA LYS A 40 -7.65 -10.09 -14.04
C LYS A 40 -7.56 -11.61 -14.18
N THR A 41 -6.63 -12.23 -13.48
CA THR A 41 -6.31 -13.65 -13.63
C THR A 41 -6.53 -14.48 -12.38
N LYS A 42 -6.67 -13.84 -11.20
CA LYS A 42 -6.71 -14.56 -9.92
C LYS A 42 -7.69 -13.95 -8.95
N TYR A 43 -8.30 -14.82 -8.14
CA TYR A 43 -9.04 -14.43 -6.94
C TYR A 43 -8.09 -14.36 -5.76
N LYS A 44 -8.33 -13.41 -4.86
CA LYS A 44 -7.55 -13.18 -3.64
C LYS A 44 -8.47 -13.36 -2.43
N LEU A 45 -8.84 -14.61 -2.14
CA LEU A 45 -9.84 -14.92 -1.14
C LEU A 45 -9.27 -15.49 0.16
N GLY A 46 -7.99 -15.87 0.16
CA GLY A 46 -7.35 -16.45 1.35
C GLY A 46 -7.90 -17.83 1.74
N THR A 47 -8.51 -18.54 0.80
CA THR A 47 -9.03 -19.89 1.03
C THR A 47 -8.04 -20.96 0.58
N ALA A 48 -8.34 -22.23 0.85
CA ALA A 48 -7.50 -23.34 0.40
C ALA A 48 -7.36 -23.39 -1.13
N THR A 49 -8.43 -23.02 -1.86
CA THR A 49 -8.43 -22.99 -3.33
C THR A 49 -7.77 -21.72 -3.86
N TRP A 50 -7.98 -20.60 -3.16
CA TRP A 50 -7.45 -19.30 -3.54
C TRP A 50 -6.66 -18.72 -2.35
N PRO A 51 -5.45 -19.26 -2.06
CA PRO A 51 -4.72 -18.91 -0.84
C PRO A 51 -4.10 -17.52 -0.83
N GLU A 52 -3.97 -16.88 -1.97
CA GLU A 52 -3.38 -15.56 -2.05
C GLU A 52 -4.26 -14.51 -1.35
N ARG A 53 -3.60 -13.58 -0.69
CA ARG A 53 -4.23 -12.53 0.10
C ARG A 53 -3.65 -11.18 -0.28
N ASN A 54 -4.49 -10.16 -0.19
CA ASN A 54 -4.07 -8.78 -0.31
C ASN A 54 -4.16 -8.10 1.04
N PHE A 55 -3.41 -7.02 1.18
CA PHE A 55 -3.59 -6.06 2.27
C PHE A 55 -3.82 -4.67 1.67
N MET A 56 -4.35 -3.75 2.47
CA MET A 56 -4.50 -2.36 2.09
C MET A 56 -3.81 -1.49 3.13
N LEU A 57 -3.06 -0.51 2.66
CA LEU A 57 -2.42 0.48 3.49
C LEU A 57 -2.93 1.85 3.08
N ILE A 58 -3.39 2.63 4.06
CA ILE A 58 -3.89 3.98 3.85
C ILE A 58 -3.01 4.93 4.65
N SER A 59 -2.54 5.99 4.02
CA SER A 59 -1.76 7.01 4.68
C SER A 59 -2.10 8.38 4.10
N PHE A 60 -2.04 9.40 4.95
CA PHE A 60 -2.25 10.79 4.55
C PHE A 60 -0.92 11.51 4.68
N LEU A 61 -0.45 12.07 3.58
CA LEU A 61 0.91 12.56 3.43
C LEU A 61 0.91 13.97 2.86
N ASP A 62 1.94 14.74 3.14
CA ASP A 62 2.18 15.96 2.38
C ASP A 62 2.75 15.61 0.99
N ASP A 63 2.86 16.59 0.12
CA ASP A 63 3.27 16.33 -1.26
C ASP A 63 4.69 15.74 -1.37
N PRO A 64 5.71 16.24 -0.65
CA PRO A 64 7.04 15.62 -0.70
C PRO A 64 7.07 14.18 -0.19
N GLU A 65 6.31 13.86 0.85
CA GLU A 65 6.23 12.52 1.39
C GLU A 65 5.53 11.57 0.39
N ALA A 66 4.49 12.05 -0.28
CA ALA A 66 3.80 11.27 -1.30
C ALA A 66 4.75 10.92 -2.46
N ASP A 67 5.60 11.85 -2.88
CA ASP A 67 6.61 11.60 -3.92
C ASP A 67 7.61 10.54 -3.47
N LYS A 68 8.06 10.61 -2.23
CA LYS A 68 8.95 9.58 -1.66
C LYS A 68 8.28 8.22 -1.63
N ALA A 69 7.03 8.16 -1.19
CA ALA A 69 6.27 6.92 -1.13
C ALA A 69 6.16 6.29 -2.52
N GLU A 70 5.82 7.07 -3.54
CA GLU A 70 5.75 6.59 -4.91
C GLU A 70 7.08 5.96 -5.35
N THR A 71 8.20 6.63 -5.10
CA THR A 71 9.51 6.13 -5.47
C THR A 71 9.83 4.80 -4.79
N ILE A 72 9.51 4.68 -3.49
CA ILE A 72 9.73 3.47 -2.73
C ILE A 72 8.90 2.31 -3.27
N ILE A 73 7.63 2.55 -3.54
CA ILE A 73 6.72 1.52 -4.05
C ILE A 73 7.13 1.06 -5.45
N ARG A 74 7.57 1.98 -6.30
CA ARG A 74 8.09 1.61 -7.63
C ARG A 74 9.30 0.68 -7.52
N LYS A 75 10.20 0.92 -6.58
CA LYS A 75 11.37 0.05 -6.35
C LYS A 75 10.95 -1.34 -5.91
N VAL A 76 9.98 -1.44 -5.02
CA VAL A 76 9.46 -2.74 -4.59
C VAL A 76 8.84 -3.47 -5.78
N LYS A 77 8.06 -2.78 -6.61
CA LYS A 77 7.46 -3.37 -7.80
C LYS A 77 8.52 -3.90 -8.78
N GLU A 78 9.62 -3.18 -8.93
CA GLU A 78 10.74 -3.64 -9.78
C GLU A 78 11.38 -4.91 -9.24
N GLN A 79 11.50 -5.04 -7.93
CA GLN A 79 12.07 -6.24 -7.28
C GLN A 79 11.12 -7.42 -7.34
N PHE A 80 9.83 -7.17 -7.30
CA PHE A 80 8.79 -8.22 -7.27
C PHE A 80 7.77 -8.01 -8.39
N PRO A 81 8.19 -8.10 -9.66
CA PRO A 81 7.34 -7.72 -10.79
C PRO A 81 6.11 -8.61 -10.97
N ARG A 82 6.13 -9.82 -10.41
CA ARG A 82 4.98 -10.75 -10.51
C ARG A 82 3.95 -10.55 -9.43
N GLU A 83 4.31 -9.81 -8.36
CA GLU A 83 3.38 -9.57 -7.26
C GLU A 83 2.46 -8.40 -7.59
N GLY A 84 1.18 -8.53 -7.20
CA GLY A 84 0.21 -7.46 -7.40
C GLY A 84 0.49 -6.31 -6.45
N ILE A 85 0.70 -5.12 -7.00
CA ILE A 85 0.89 -3.89 -6.24
C ILE A 85 0.19 -2.77 -7.01
N LYS A 86 -0.78 -2.11 -6.37
CA LYS A 86 -1.48 -0.96 -6.92
C LYS A 86 -1.40 0.20 -5.95
N LEU A 87 -0.96 1.33 -6.44
CA LEU A 87 -0.84 2.56 -5.66
C LEU A 87 -1.71 3.64 -6.26
N PHE A 88 -2.58 4.21 -5.44
CA PHE A 88 -3.41 5.36 -5.79
C PHE A 88 -3.03 6.52 -4.90
N ILE A 89 -2.88 7.70 -5.48
CA ILE A 89 -2.62 8.93 -4.75
C ILE A 89 -3.67 9.94 -5.15
N MET A 90 -4.38 10.49 -4.15
CA MET A 90 -5.52 11.36 -4.35
C MET A 90 -5.36 12.65 -3.53
N GLU A 91 -5.82 13.75 -4.09
CA GLU A 91 -5.93 15.00 -3.33
C GLU A 91 -7.04 14.87 -2.29
N VAL A 92 -6.75 15.32 -1.06
CA VAL A 92 -7.74 15.32 0.02
C VAL A 92 -7.63 16.61 0.83
N VAL A 93 -8.71 16.91 1.57
CA VAL A 93 -8.77 18.03 2.49
C VAL A 93 -9.09 17.51 3.88
N LEU A 94 -8.27 17.89 4.86
CA LEU A 94 -8.54 17.61 6.26
C LEU A 94 -9.46 18.71 6.82
N PHE A 95 -10.67 18.34 7.22
CA PHE A 95 -11.59 19.28 7.83
C PHE A 95 -11.37 19.44 9.33
N CYS A 96 -11.07 18.34 10.03
CA CYS A 96 -10.79 18.39 11.46
C CYS A 96 -10.10 17.10 11.90
N GLY A 97 -9.44 17.16 13.06
CA GLY A 97 -8.83 16.02 13.71
C GLY A 97 -7.31 15.96 13.56
N ASN A 98 -6.71 15.04 14.32
CA ASN A 98 -5.29 14.72 14.26
C ASN A 98 -5.10 13.27 14.65
N PHE A 99 -3.91 12.78 14.43
CA PHE A 99 -3.53 11.45 14.90
C PHE A 99 -2.91 11.49 16.28
#